data_95f54eae7704c12993c2f88642b0b4cb
#
_entry.id   95f54eae7704c12993c2f88642b0b4cb
#
_cell.length_a   1.000
_cell.length_b   1.000
_cell.length_c   1.000
_cell.angle_alpha   90.00
_cell.angle_beta   90.00
_cell.angle_gamma   90.00
#
_symmetry.space_group_name_H-M   'P 1'
#
loop_
_entity.id
_entity.type
_entity.pdbx_description
1 polymer ?
#
loop_
_entity_poly.entity_id
_entity_poly.type
_entity_poly.pdbx_seq_one_letter_code
_entity_poly.pdbx_strand_id
1 'polypeptide(L)'
;MFADVEIISNNTYKFQLFTYSVPKNLSNKIDIGSIVSVNFRNRKKTAVVVDIHNKDLKIKTLKPVERIISKLDQDQLLFLKHVAVSYYLNIGFLIFNLYKDMNFKLDRKIKNSSLSIYNNTEIDKVLSTKSKNIIFTPSLKATKNLYKYLSKKGIKINFYQKTGGKDEIQNALSTVNKFNNCILLANNFIKIKPQPTSNYHFFDTNDYSYNLPKFNSLNIIELSVLKNKYFGGNYHYYNEYPSLNYFNKIENYKTPDLSNVEIYHGNSLQDCIELFKTKHIDKNLKLFFHDENLNELFNDYKTVKSENDLYDLNLLVNPTISFKGKLNSERLIFLLRQIEKSNRNNSLTIILTTKNINLRESLKNSNITKWTKEELVSRNKWGPNLNHKVFKFSSDSIIKYENKYILGPKKVDNSYEYEININLSKDTNYNEITNMYSKLLQYEPRKVISI
;
A
#
# COMPACT_ATOMS: atom_id res chain seq x y z
N MET A 1 -38.52 8.90 -1.38
CA MET A 1 -37.26 8.16 -1.41
C MET A 1 -36.13 9.10 -1.80
N PHE A 2 -35.01 9.03 -1.13
CA PHE A 2 -33.83 9.87 -1.33
C PHE A 2 -32.59 9.00 -1.55
N ALA A 3 -31.61 9.54 -2.26
CA ALA A 3 -30.33 8.89 -2.48
C ALA A 3 -29.20 9.81 -2.02
N ASP A 4 -28.32 9.30 -1.16
CA ASP A 4 -27.08 9.95 -0.82
C ASP A 4 -26.00 9.49 -1.82
N VAL A 5 -25.32 10.47 -2.41
CA VAL A 5 -24.35 10.21 -3.47
C VAL A 5 -23.00 10.85 -3.18
N GLU A 6 -21.94 10.22 -3.67
CA GLU A 6 -20.61 10.80 -3.81
C GLU A 6 -20.36 11.22 -5.27
N ILE A 7 -19.87 12.44 -5.47
CA ILE A 7 -19.56 12.94 -6.82
C ILE A 7 -18.29 12.25 -7.34
N ILE A 8 -18.38 11.68 -8.54
CA ILE A 8 -17.22 11.05 -9.22
C ILE A 8 -16.32 12.16 -9.79
N SER A 9 -15.26 12.48 -9.09
CA SER A 9 -14.32 13.55 -9.46
C SER A 9 -12.93 13.33 -8.88
N ASN A 10 -11.96 14.12 -9.33
CA ASN A 10 -10.60 14.12 -8.78
C ASN A 10 -10.50 14.82 -7.40
N ASN A 11 -11.57 15.45 -6.94
CA ASN A 11 -11.65 16.08 -5.62
C ASN A 11 -12.23 15.06 -4.64
N THR A 12 -11.66 14.98 -3.45
CA THR A 12 -12.13 14.04 -2.41
C THR A 12 -13.42 14.49 -1.75
N TYR A 13 -13.82 15.76 -1.90
CA TYR A 13 -14.92 16.41 -1.17
C TYR A 13 -14.98 16.04 0.33
N LYS A 14 -13.84 15.62 0.91
CA LYS A 14 -13.67 15.31 2.33
C LYS A 14 -14.82 14.45 2.90
N PHE A 15 -15.20 13.37 2.21
CA PHE A 15 -16.34 12.50 2.56
C PHE A 15 -17.72 13.17 2.59
N GLN A 16 -17.89 14.26 1.89
CA GLN A 16 -19.18 14.93 1.82
C GLN A 16 -20.17 14.13 0.95
N LEU A 17 -21.30 13.76 1.55
CA LEU A 17 -22.43 13.17 0.86
C LEU A 17 -23.40 14.27 0.40
N PHE A 18 -24.00 14.06 -0.77
CA PHE A 18 -25.00 14.95 -1.34
C PHE A 18 -26.30 14.21 -1.55
N THR A 19 -27.37 14.69 -0.93
CA THR A 19 -28.69 14.05 -1.01
C THR A 19 -29.48 14.57 -2.20
N TYR A 20 -30.06 13.66 -2.96
CA TYR A 20 -30.95 13.93 -4.10
C TYR A 20 -32.29 13.21 -3.93
N SER A 21 -33.38 13.80 -4.45
CA SER A 21 -34.65 13.11 -4.55
C SER A 21 -34.60 12.06 -5.66
N VAL A 22 -35.27 10.93 -5.45
CA VAL A 22 -35.36 9.86 -6.46
C VAL A 22 -36.73 9.94 -7.12
N PRO A 23 -36.79 10.24 -8.43
CA PRO A 23 -38.08 10.27 -9.17
C PRO A 23 -38.76 8.91 -9.15
N LYS A 24 -40.11 8.91 -9.20
CA LYS A 24 -40.93 7.66 -9.16
C LYS A 24 -40.54 6.65 -10.24
N ASN A 25 -40.22 7.11 -11.45
CA ASN A 25 -39.82 6.26 -12.57
C ASN A 25 -38.42 5.60 -12.39
N LEU A 26 -37.60 6.07 -11.44
CA LEU A 26 -36.31 5.52 -11.11
C LEU A 26 -36.33 4.73 -9.80
N SER A 27 -37.36 4.85 -8.97
CA SER A 27 -37.41 4.30 -7.61
C SER A 27 -37.21 2.78 -7.54
N ASN A 28 -37.67 2.04 -8.52
CA ASN A 28 -37.55 0.57 -8.58
C ASN A 28 -36.25 0.10 -9.31
N LYS A 29 -35.43 1.02 -9.80
CA LYS A 29 -34.24 0.72 -10.61
C LYS A 29 -32.94 1.20 -9.95
N ILE A 30 -33.04 2.13 -9.03
CA ILE A 30 -31.90 2.72 -8.34
C ILE A 30 -31.58 1.91 -7.08
N ASP A 31 -30.32 1.56 -6.93
CA ASP A 31 -29.80 0.86 -5.76
C ASP A 31 -28.48 1.48 -5.31
N ILE A 32 -28.00 1.07 -4.12
CA ILE A 32 -26.63 1.38 -3.67
C ILE A 32 -25.64 0.81 -4.71
N GLY A 33 -24.68 1.64 -5.12
CA GLY A 33 -23.75 1.32 -6.22
C GLY A 33 -24.22 1.75 -7.60
N SER A 34 -25.44 2.31 -7.76
CA SER A 34 -25.85 2.91 -9.02
C SER A 34 -25.00 4.12 -9.36
N ILE A 35 -24.48 4.17 -10.58
CA ILE A 35 -23.81 5.35 -11.14
C ILE A 35 -24.87 6.20 -11.84
N VAL A 36 -25.03 7.43 -11.37
CA VAL A 36 -26.13 8.31 -11.77
C VAL A 36 -25.62 9.65 -12.29
N SER A 37 -26.45 10.31 -13.09
CA SER A 37 -26.28 11.71 -13.46
C SER A 37 -27.07 12.59 -12.51
N VAL A 38 -26.42 13.64 -12.00
CA VAL A 38 -27.02 14.62 -11.08
C VAL A 38 -26.61 16.04 -11.47
N ASN A 39 -27.47 17.01 -11.12
CA ASN A 39 -27.11 18.42 -11.22
C ASN A 39 -26.41 18.88 -9.94
N PHE A 40 -25.09 19.05 -10.01
CA PHE A 40 -24.26 19.51 -8.91
C PHE A 40 -23.72 20.91 -9.20
N ARG A 41 -24.04 21.89 -8.34
CA ARG A 41 -23.64 23.29 -8.52
C ARG A 41 -23.94 23.81 -9.93
N ASN A 42 -25.15 23.57 -10.43
CA ASN A 42 -25.62 23.93 -11.76
C ASN A 42 -24.83 23.33 -12.94
N ARG A 43 -24.11 22.24 -12.68
CA ARG A 43 -23.40 21.47 -13.71
C ARG A 43 -23.79 20.01 -13.62
N LYS A 44 -23.95 19.38 -14.76
CA LYS A 44 -24.19 17.95 -14.84
C LYS A 44 -22.94 17.19 -14.43
N LYS A 45 -23.07 16.30 -13.44
CA LYS A 45 -21.99 15.48 -12.89
C LYS A 45 -22.41 14.03 -12.79
N THR A 46 -21.44 13.14 -12.86
CA THR A 46 -21.61 11.72 -12.54
C THR A 46 -21.37 11.50 -11.05
N ALA A 47 -22.19 10.69 -10.42
CA ALA A 47 -22.10 10.37 -9.01
C ALA A 47 -22.39 8.88 -8.77
N VAL A 48 -21.94 8.34 -7.64
CA VAL A 48 -22.28 6.98 -7.20
C VAL A 48 -23.20 7.05 -5.99
N VAL A 49 -24.25 6.25 -6.00
CA VAL A 49 -25.21 6.12 -4.89
C VAL A 49 -24.57 5.29 -3.79
N VAL A 50 -24.45 5.82 -2.58
CA VAL A 50 -23.85 5.16 -1.42
C VAL A 50 -24.87 4.79 -0.35
N ASP A 51 -26.03 5.47 -0.32
CA ASP A 51 -27.16 5.12 0.55
C ASP A 51 -28.48 5.50 -0.09
N ILE A 52 -29.55 4.79 0.33
CA ILE A 52 -30.94 5.07 -0.07
C ILE A 52 -31.81 5.04 1.18
N HIS A 53 -32.61 6.08 1.40
CA HIS A 53 -33.45 6.22 2.59
C HIS A 53 -34.75 6.99 2.34
N ASN A 54 -35.68 6.91 3.30
CA ASN A 54 -36.93 7.64 3.31
C ASN A 54 -37.01 8.64 4.50
N LYS A 55 -35.85 9.05 5.05
CA LYS A 55 -35.83 9.99 6.17
C LYS A 55 -36.47 11.30 5.75
N ASP A 56 -37.34 11.85 6.62
CA ASP A 56 -37.89 13.17 6.41
C ASP A 56 -36.80 14.22 6.53
N LEU A 57 -36.47 14.83 5.42
CA LEU A 57 -35.47 15.87 5.34
C LEU A 57 -36.23 17.21 5.41
N LYS A 58 -35.95 18.02 6.43
CA LYS A 58 -36.53 19.40 6.58
C LYS A 58 -36.11 20.36 5.44
N ILE A 59 -35.68 19.83 4.29
CA ILE A 59 -35.17 20.57 3.12
C ILE A 59 -36.34 20.71 2.14
N LYS A 60 -36.76 21.95 1.86
CA LYS A 60 -37.95 22.28 1.03
C LYS A 60 -37.83 21.85 -0.44
N THR A 61 -36.60 21.82 -1.02
CA THR A 61 -36.42 21.46 -2.42
C THR A 61 -35.07 20.72 -2.60
N LEU A 62 -35.17 19.44 -2.98
CA LEU A 62 -34.02 18.65 -3.39
C LEU A 62 -34.00 18.49 -4.91
N LYS A 63 -32.83 18.65 -5.52
CA LYS A 63 -32.66 18.35 -6.95
C LYS A 63 -32.85 16.86 -7.18
N PRO A 64 -33.51 16.44 -8.29
CA PRO A 64 -33.70 15.02 -8.57
C PRO A 64 -32.45 14.38 -9.18
N VAL A 65 -32.34 13.06 -9.00
CA VAL A 65 -31.49 12.21 -9.84
C VAL A 65 -32.03 12.27 -11.28
N GLU A 66 -31.17 12.60 -12.25
CA GLU A 66 -31.61 12.78 -13.64
C GLU A 66 -31.79 11.44 -14.37
N ARG A 67 -30.81 10.56 -14.26
CA ARG A 67 -30.83 9.24 -14.88
C ARG A 67 -29.82 8.29 -14.24
N ILE A 68 -30.04 6.99 -14.38
CA ILE A 68 -29.06 5.94 -14.07
C ILE A 68 -28.21 5.72 -15.33
N ILE A 69 -26.86 5.73 -15.16
CA ILE A 69 -25.90 5.53 -16.24
C ILE A 69 -25.47 4.05 -16.28
N SER A 70 -25.14 3.48 -15.11
CA SER A 70 -24.73 2.10 -14.92
C SER A 70 -24.89 1.70 -13.46
N LYS A 71 -24.53 0.46 -13.12
CA LYS A 71 -24.55 -0.05 -11.75
C LYS A 71 -23.27 -0.85 -11.49
N LEU A 72 -22.70 -0.67 -10.31
CA LEU A 72 -21.65 -1.54 -9.78
C LEU A 72 -22.24 -2.89 -9.40
N ASP A 73 -21.55 -3.98 -9.71
CA ASP A 73 -21.88 -5.26 -9.09
C ASP A 73 -21.41 -5.30 -7.61
N GLN A 74 -21.80 -6.35 -6.91
CA GLN A 74 -21.54 -6.46 -5.48
C GLN A 74 -20.03 -6.54 -5.18
N ASP A 75 -19.25 -7.30 -5.99
CA ASP A 75 -17.80 -7.44 -5.80
C ASP A 75 -17.09 -6.11 -6.04
N GLN A 76 -17.52 -5.34 -7.07
CA GLN A 76 -16.99 -4.00 -7.36
C GLN A 76 -17.26 -3.01 -6.22
N LEU A 77 -18.49 -3.00 -5.70
CA LEU A 77 -18.85 -2.13 -4.59
C LEU A 77 -18.08 -2.48 -3.31
N LEU A 78 -17.96 -3.77 -2.99
CA LEU A 78 -17.21 -4.24 -1.83
C LEU A 78 -15.72 -3.92 -1.95
N PHE A 79 -15.13 -4.11 -3.14
CA PHE A 79 -13.74 -3.73 -3.41
C PHE A 79 -13.52 -2.22 -3.18
N LEU A 80 -14.37 -1.38 -3.76
CA LEU A 80 -14.25 0.07 -3.61
C LEU A 80 -14.43 0.53 -2.17
N LYS A 81 -15.42 -0.04 -1.45
CA LYS A 81 -15.62 0.21 -0.02
C LYS A 81 -14.38 -0.20 0.81
N HIS A 82 -13.82 -1.35 0.51
CA HIS A 82 -12.62 -1.85 1.19
C HIS A 82 -11.44 -0.88 0.99
N VAL A 83 -11.14 -0.51 -0.26
CA VAL A 83 -10.05 0.43 -0.56
C VAL A 83 -10.32 1.81 0.06
N ALA A 84 -11.55 2.31 -0.05
CA ALA A 84 -11.95 3.61 0.49
C ALA A 84 -11.68 3.71 2.00
N VAL A 85 -12.13 2.70 2.75
CA VAL A 85 -11.92 2.66 4.20
C VAL A 85 -10.45 2.45 4.56
N SER A 86 -9.74 1.58 3.84
CA SER A 86 -8.33 1.28 4.11
C SER A 86 -7.39 2.48 3.90
N TYR A 87 -7.79 3.44 3.07
CA TYR A 87 -6.91 4.56 2.69
C TYR A 87 -7.53 5.94 2.95
N TYR A 88 -8.58 5.98 3.75
CA TYR A 88 -9.24 7.26 4.06
C TYR A 88 -9.62 8.04 2.80
N LEU A 89 -10.25 7.34 1.83
CA LEU A 89 -10.69 7.86 0.54
C LEU A 89 -12.19 7.69 0.37
N ASN A 90 -12.82 8.47 -0.49
CA ASN A 90 -14.20 8.24 -0.88
C ASN A 90 -14.31 7.41 -2.18
N ILE A 91 -15.45 6.74 -2.37
CA ILE A 91 -15.69 5.85 -3.52
C ILE A 91 -15.72 6.66 -4.83
N GLY A 92 -16.31 7.85 -4.82
CA GLY A 92 -16.38 8.71 -6.00
C GLY A 92 -15.00 9.11 -6.53
N PHE A 93 -14.06 9.43 -5.62
CA PHE A 93 -12.66 9.69 -5.97
C PHE A 93 -11.96 8.45 -6.53
N LEU A 94 -12.19 7.28 -5.91
CA LEU A 94 -11.60 6.02 -6.38
C LEU A 94 -12.11 5.66 -7.78
N ILE A 95 -13.41 5.73 -8.04
CA ILE A 95 -13.99 5.47 -9.37
C ILE A 95 -13.38 6.40 -10.41
N PHE A 96 -13.25 7.69 -10.10
CA PHE A 96 -12.64 8.64 -11.02
C PHE A 96 -11.21 8.25 -11.38
N ASN A 97 -10.38 7.96 -10.39
CA ASN A 97 -8.95 7.72 -10.61
C ASN A 97 -8.65 6.33 -11.16
N LEU A 98 -9.43 5.31 -10.79
CA LEU A 98 -9.22 3.94 -11.25
C LEU A 98 -9.83 3.69 -12.64
N TYR A 99 -10.98 4.33 -12.97
CA TYR A 99 -11.80 3.89 -14.10
C TYR A 99 -12.20 4.98 -15.11
N LYS A 100 -11.87 6.26 -14.85
CA LYS A 100 -12.26 7.36 -15.76
C LYS A 100 -11.76 7.14 -17.20
N ASP A 101 -10.47 6.81 -17.35
CA ASP A 101 -9.84 6.66 -18.67
C ASP A 101 -10.34 5.41 -19.42
N MET A 102 -11.16 4.58 -18.77
CA MET A 102 -11.80 3.39 -19.33
C MET A 102 -13.32 3.57 -19.49
N ASN A 103 -13.80 4.81 -19.62
CA ASN A 103 -15.24 5.14 -19.69
C ASN A 103 -16.05 4.48 -18.56
N PHE A 104 -15.48 4.44 -17.34
CA PHE A 104 -16.09 3.82 -16.16
C PHE A 104 -16.42 2.32 -16.32
N LYS A 105 -15.79 1.62 -17.26
CA LYS A 105 -15.86 0.17 -17.32
C LYS A 105 -15.05 -0.44 -16.18
N LEU A 106 -15.76 -1.05 -15.26
CA LEU A 106 -15.17 -1.62 -14.04
C LEU A 106 -14.59 -3.02 -14.28
N ASP A 107 -13.75 -3.48 -13.36
CA ASP A 107 -13.18 -4.83 -13.41
C ASP A 107 -14.30 -5.87 -13.31
N ARG A 108 -14.16 -7.01 -14.02
CA ARG A 108 -15.09 -8.13 -13.97
C ARG A 108 -14.43 -9.32 -13.29
N LYS A 109 -15.24 -10.13 -12.62
CA LYS A 109 -14.76 -11.34 -11.96
C LYS A 109 -14.17 -12.35 -12.95
N ILE A 110 -12.99 -12.86 -12.62
CA ILE A 110 -12.29 -13.92 -13.35
C ILE A 110 -12.50 -15.22 -12.57
N LYS A 111 -12.91 -16.30 -13.26
CA LYS A 111 -13.19 -17.59 -12.62
C LYS A 111 -11.98 -18.20 -11.93
N ASN A 112 -10.80 -18.11 -12.58
CA ASN A 112 -9.56 -18.68 -12.07
C ASN A 112 -8.73 -17.58 -11.42
N SER A 113 -8.25 -17.83 -10.21
CA SER A 113 -7.35 -16.92 -9.52
C SER A 113 -6.24 -17.69 -8.82
N SER A 114 -5.04 -17.14 -8.86
CA SER A 114 -3.91 -17.63 -8.09
C SER A 114 -3.13 -16.44 -7.52
N LEU A 115 -2.57 -16.67 -6.33
CA LEU A 115 -1.64 -15.74 -5.70
C LEU A 115 -0.44 -16.57 -5.27
N SER A 116 0.75 -16.22 -5.76
CA SER A 116 1.99 -16.93 -5.47
C SER A 116 3.09 -15.96 -5.08
N ILE A 117 3.94 -16.36 -4.15
CA ILE A 117 5.05 -15.57 -3.63
C ILE A 117 6.34 -16.32 -3.93
N TYR A 118 7.32 -15.62 -4.47
CA TYR A 118 8.60 -16.15 -4.92
C TYR A 118 9.76 -15.28 -4.43
N ASN A 119 10.96 -15.85 -4.46
CA ASN A 119 12.17 -15.06 -4.32
C ASN A 119 12.43 -14.24 -5.59
N ASN A 120 13.08 -13.09 -5.46
CA ASN A 120 13.39 -12.21 -6.59
C ASN A 120 14.19 -12.92 -7.69
N THR A 121 15.02 -13.90 -7.34
CA THR A 121 15.86 -14.67 -8.25
C THR A 121 15.10 -15.72 -9.07
N GLU A 122 13.82 -15.94 -8.80
CA GLU A 122 13.02 -16.98 -9.46
C GLU A 122 12.17 -16.44 -10.62
N ILE A 123 12.22 -15.15 -10.89
CA ILE A 123 11.35 -14.52 -11.89
C ILE A 123 11.53 -15.12 -13.30
N ASP A 124 12.74 -15.45 -13.70
CA ASP A 124 13.03 -16.05 -15.00
C ASP A 124 12.45 -17.47 -15.15
N LYS A 125 12.29 -18.20 -14.04
CA LYS A 125 11.71 -19.54 -14.03
C LYS A 125 10.17 -19.51 -14.07
N VAL A 126 9.58 -18.45 -13.54
CA VAL A 126 8.11 -18.32 -13.40
C VAL A 126 7.46 -17.71 -14.64
N LEU A 127 8.21 -16.94 -15.44
CA LEU A 127 7.68 -16.33 -16.65
C LEU A 127 7.22 -17.40 -17.65
N SER A 128 5.91 -17.49 -17.82
CA SER A 128 5.29 -18.45 -18.74
C SER A 128 5.44 -18.00 -20.19
N THR A 129 5.86 -18.91 -21.06
CA THR A 129 5.90 -18.66 -22.52
C THR A 129 4.52 -18.69 -23.18
N LYS A 130 3.52 -19.31 -22.52
CA LYS A 130 2.15 -19.49 -23.05
C LYS A 130 1.18 -18.38 -22.67
N SER A 131 1.50 -17.60 -21.66
CA SER A 131 0.62 -16.55 -21.14
C SER A 131 1.24 -15.18 -21.34
N LYS A 132 0.39 -14.17 -21.31
CA LYS A 132 0.83 -12.78 -21.29
C LYS A 132 1.39 -12.44 -19.92
N ASN A 133 2.63 -11.94 -19.84
CA ASN A 133 3.27 -11.57 -18.58
C ASN A 133 3.45 -10.06 -18.50
N ILE A 134 2.86 -9.46 -17.50
CA ILE A 134 2.93 -8.02 -17.23
C ILE A 134 3.66 -7.84 -15.90
N ILE A 135 4.87 -7.29 -15.96
CA ILE A 135 5.75 -7.15 -14.80
C ILE A 135 5.71 -5.70 -14.33
N PHE A 136 5.49 -5.51 -13.04
CA PHE A 136 5.51 -4.21 -12.37
C PHE A 136 6.75 -4.09 -11.52
N THR A 137 7.45 -2.96 -11.67
CA THR A 137 8.67 -2.65 -10.93
C THR A 137 8.51 -1.34 -10.17
N PRO A 138 9.20 -1.17 -9.03
CA PRO A 138 9.03 0.00 -8.19
C PRO A 138 9.61 1.28 -8.83
N SER A 139 10.68 1.17 -9.61
CA SER A 139 11.40 2.31 -10.15
C SER A 139 11.93 2.07 -11.56
N LEU A 140 12.27 3.14 -12.27
CA LEU A 140 12.87 3.06 -13.61
C LEU A 140 14.23 2.34 -13.58
N LYS A 141 15.01 2.48 -12.50
CA LYS A 141 16.28 1.78 -12.32
C LYS A 141 16.04 0.27 -12.18
N ALA A 142 15.08 -0.14 -11.34
CA ALA A 142 14.66 -1.54 -11.21
C ALA A 142 14.16 -2.10 -12.55
N THR A 143 13.38 -1.33 -13.32
CA THR A 143 12.94 -1.71 -14.67
C THR A 143 14.12 -2.01 -15.58
N LYS A 144 15.10 -1.09 -15.66
CA LYS A 144 16.28 -1.25 -16.54
C LYS A 144 17.15 -2.44 -16.11
N ASN A 145 17.35 -2.64 -14.82
CA ASN A 145 18.13 -3.73 -14.29
C ASN A 145 17.45 -5.08 -14.57
N LEU A 146 16.16 -5.19 -14.30
CA LEU A 146 15.39 -6.39 -14.58
C LEU A 146 15.33 -6.70 -16.08
N TYR A 147 15.15 -5.69 -16.94
CA TYR A 147 15.20 -5.84 -18.40
C TYR A 147 16.54 -6.43 -18.86
N LYS A 148 17.67 -5.86 -18.36
CA LYS A 148 19.02 -6.37 -18.70
C LYS A 148 19.20 -7.82 -18.23
N TYR A 149 18.74 -8.14 -17.02
CA TYR A 149 18.83 -9.48 -16.47
C TYR A 149 18.06 -10.50 -17.33
N LEU A 150 16.78 -10.23 -17.62
CA LEU A 150 15.92 -11.12 -18.41
C LEU A 150 16.40 -11.25 -19.86
N SER A 151 16.89 -10.16 -20.47
CA SER A 151 17.46 -10.18 -21.80
C SER A 151 18.72 -11.06 -21.88
N LYS A 152 19.61 -11.02 -20.86
CA LYS A 152 20.77 -11.91 -20.76
C LYS A 152 20.37 -13.39 -20.63
N LYS A 153 19.19 -13.67 -20.08
CA LYS A 153 18.61 -15.03 -20.01
C LYS A 153 17.88 -15.45 -21.29
N GLY A 154 17.93 -14.63 -22.36
CA GLY A 154 17.26 -14.94 -23.63
C GLY A 154 15.74 -14.69 -23.63
N ILE A 155 15.17 -14.09 -22.60
CA ILE A 155 13.74 -13.82 -22.49
C ILE A 155 13.43 -12.56 -23.30
N LYS A 156 12.60 -12.69 -24.35
CA LYS A 156 12.11 -11.55 -25.13
C LYS A 156 11.09 -10.76 -24.30
N ILE A 157 11.46 -9.55 -23.90
CA ILE A 157 10.63 -8.68 -23.09
C ILE A 157 10.74 -7.23 -23.58
N ASN A 158 9.65 -6.49 -23.50
CA ASN A 158 9.61 -5.08 -23.82
C ASN A 158 9.38 -4.27 -22.53
N PHE A 159 9.95 -3.09 -22.43
CA PHE A 159 9.64 -2.21 -21.32
C PHE A 159 9.13 -0.87 -21.80
N TYR A 160 8.17 -0.33 -21.07
CA TYR A 160 7.66 0.99 -21.31
C TYR A 160 8.53 2.00 -20.56
N GLN A 161 9.15 2.89 -21.30
CA GLN A 161 9.91 4.01 -20.73
C GLN A 161 9.00 5.24 -20.66
N LYS A 162 8.93 5.87 -19.50
CA LYS A 162 8.18 7.10 -19.30
C LYS A 162 8.67 8.20 -20.24
N THR A 163 7.77 8.72 -21.07
CA THR A 163 8.08 9.78 -22.04
C THR A 163 7.66 11.18 -21.56
N GLY A 164 6.99 11.27 -20.38
CA GLY A 164 6.65 12.54 -19.76
C GLY A 164 5.56 13.35 -20.48
N GLY A 165 4.51 12.70 -20.97
CA GLY A 165 3.39 13.37 -21.66
C GLY A 165 2.01 13.02 -21.12
N LYS A 166 0.97 13.72 -21.61
CA LYS A 166 -0.45 13.46 -21.26
C LYS A 166 -0.90 12.05 -21.62
N ASP A 167 -0.22 11.39 -22.55
CA ASP A 167 -0.60 10.08 -23.10
C ASP A 167 0.16 8.91 -22.46
N GLU A 168 0.85 9.13 -21.33
CA GLU A 168 1.64 8.09 -20.65
C GLU A 168 0.85 6.81 -20.39
N ILE A 169 -0.39 6.95 -19.92
CA ILE A 169 -1.26 5.81 -19.61
C ILE A 169 -1.68 5.08 -20.90
N GLN A 170 -2.03 5.81 -21.95
CA GLN A 170 -2.40 5.21 -23.24
C GLN A 170 -1.23 4.44 -23.84
N ASN A 171 -0.02 4.98 -23.74
CA ASN A 171 1.19 4.31 -24.21
C ASN A 171 1.51 3.05 -23.38
N ALA A 172 1.33 3.08 -22.05
CA ALA A 172 1.47 1.89 -21.21
C ALA A 172 0.43 0.81 -21.57
N LEU A 173 -0.83 1.19 -21.77
CA LEU A 173 -1.90 0.29 -22.19
C LEU A 173 -1.65 -0.28 -23.60
N SER A 174 -1.17 0.54 -24.55
CA SER A 174 -0.81 0.09 -25.89
C SER A 174 0.34 -0.93 -25.85
N THR A 175 1.35 -0.71 -24.98
CA THR A 175 2.45 -1.64 -24.74
C THR A 175 1.92 -2.99 -24.22
N VAL A 176 1.05 -2.94 -23.21
CA VAL A 176 0.39 -4.15 -22.68
C VAL A 176 -0.39 -4.86 -23.78
N ASN A 177 -1.13 -4.16 -24.63
CA ASN A 177 -1.93 -4.80 -25.69
C ASN A 177 -1.08 -5.39 -26.82
N LYS A 178 0.07 -4.77 -27.13
CA LYS A 178 0.92 -5.14 -28.28
C LYS A 178 1.87 -6.29 -27.98
N PHE A 179 2.37 -6.44 -26.75
CA PHE A 179 3.43 -7.38 -26.41
C PHE A 179 2.97 -8.44 -25.42
N ASN A 180 3.46 -9.68 -25.56
CA ASN A 180 3.18 -10.78 -24.64
C ASN A 180 3.92 -10.61 -23.30
N ASN A 181 5.16 -10.12 -23.34
CA ASN A 181 5.95 -9.86 -22.12
C ASN A 181 6.30 -8.38 -22.07
N CYS A 182 5.91 -7.70 -21.01
CA CYS A 182 6.23 -6.28 -20.83
C CYS A 182 6.53 -5.93 -19.39
N ILE A 183 7.42 -4.94 -19.19
CA ILE A 183 7.74 -4.36 -17.89
C ILE A 183 7.18 -2.94 -17.83
N LEU A 184 6.49 -2.62 -16.75
CA LEU A 184 5.87 -1.32 -16.47
C LEU A 184 6.29 -0.82 -15.09
N LEU A 185 6.22 0.48 -14.88
CA LEU A 185 6.26 1.03 -13.53
C LEU A 185 4.99 0.69 -12.76
N ALA A 186 5.12 0.49 -11.46
CA ALA A 186 4.04 0.03 -10.58
C ALA A 186 2.79 0.92 -10.61
N ASN A 187 2.95 2.25 -10.72
CA ASN A 187 1.83 3.19 -10.79
C ASN A 187 0.87 2.93 -11.97
N ASN A 188 1.35 2.30 -13.05
CA ASN A 188 0.51 1.94 -14.19
C ASN A 188 -0.51 0.83 -13.86
N PHE A 189 -0.26 0.03 -12.81
CA PHE A 189 -1.18 -1.03 -12.40
C PHE A 189 -2.59 -0.52 -12.06
N ILE A 190 -2.70 0.70 -11.52
CA ILE A 190 -3.99 1.31 -11.20
C ILE A 190 -4.96 1.27 -12.39
N LYS A 191 -4.43 1.51 -13.60
CA LYS A 191 -5.22 1.62 -14.83
C LYS A 191 -5.36 0.31 -15.60
N ILE A 192 -4.67 -0.75 -15.17
CA ILE A 192 -4.71 -2.04 -15.85
C ILE A 192 -5.82 -2.90 -15.26
N LYS A 193 -6.69 -3.37 -16.15
CA LYS A 193 -7.74 -4.31 -15.80
C LYS A 193 -7.19 -5.73 -15.77
N PRO A 194 -7.51 -6.52 -14.73
CA PRO A 194 -7.23 -7.94 -14.73
C PRO A 194 -7.85 -8.64 -15.94
N GLN A 195 -7.07 -9.51 -16.59
CA GLN A 195 -7.50 -10.32 -17.73
C GLN A 195 -7.25 -11.81 -17.43
N PRO A 196 -8.15 -12.71 -17.83
CA PRO A 196 -8.05 -14.15 -17.52
C PRO A 196 -6.77 -14.80 -18.04
N THR A 197 -6.23 -14.29 -19.16
CA THR A 197 -5.07 -14.86 -19.87
C THR A 197 -3.75 -14.21 -19.51
N SER A 198 -3.75 -13.29 -18.52
CA SER A 198 -2.56 -12.54 -18.15
C SER A 198 -2.07 -12.91 -16.75
N ASN A 199 -0.75 -12.99 -16.61
CA ASN A 199 -0.05 -13.10 -15.34
C ASN A 199 0.50 -11.72 -14.96
N TYR A 200 0.27 -11.31 -13.74
CA TYR A 200 0.70 -10.03 -13.16
C TYR A 200 1.81 -10.29 -12.17
N HIS A 201 2.99 -9.76 -12.46
CA HIS A 201 4.21 -9.99 -11.68
C HIS A 201 4.62 -8.69 -10.99
N PHE A 202 4.82 -8.73 -9.68
CA PHE A 202 5.23 -7.58 -8.87
C PHE A 202 6.61 -7.85 -8.29
N PHE A 203 7.61 -7.10 -8.77
CA PHE A 203 9.00 -7.30 -8.42
C PHE A 203 9.43 -6.38 -7.27
N ASP A 204 10.12 -6.91 -6.27
CA ASP A 204 10.58 -6.20 -5.06
C ASP A 204 9.43 -5.49 -4.31
N THR A 205 8.48 -6.29 -3.83
CA THR A 205 7.17 -5.83 -3.34
C THR A 205 7.20 -4.94 -2.08
N ASN A 206 8.33 -4.85 -1.40
CA ASN A 206 8.48 -4.01 -0.20
C ASN A 206 9.09 -2.63 -0.50
N ASP A 207 9.39 -2.32 -1.77
CA ASP A 207 9.93 -1.01 -2.11
C ASP A 207 8.89 0.09 -1.82
N TYR A 208 9.34 1.19 -1.20
CA TYR A 208 8.47 2.31 -0.83
C TYR A 208 7.78 2.95 -2.04
N SER A 209 8.36 2.87 -3.24
CA SER A 209 7.79 3.42 -4.47
C SER A 209 6.47 2.77 -4.91
N TYR A 210 6.08 1.65 -4.29
CA TYR A 210 4.74 1.10 -4.44
C TYR A 210 3.66 1.90 -3.71
N ASN A 211 4.01 2.80 -2.80
CA ASN A 211 3.08 3.70 -2.17
C ASN A 211 2.82 4.92 -3.05
N LEU A 212 1.55 5.28 -3.20
CA LEU A 212 1.12 6.40 -4.01
C LEU A 212 0.70 7.58 -3.13
N PRO A 213 1.53 8.62 -2.96
CA PRO A 213 1.23 9.74 -2.05
C PRO A 213 -0.09 10.44 -2.40
N LYS A 214 -0.41 10.59 -3.68
CA LYS A 214 -1.66 11.21 -4.16
C LYS A 214 -2.93 10.51 -3.63
N PHE A 215 -2.83 9.25 -3.23
CA PHE A 215 -3.94 8.41 -2.77
C PHE A 215 -3.79 8.07 -1.28
N ASN A 216 -3.35 9.01 -0.45
CA ASN A 216 -3.06 8.78 0.96
C ASN A 216 -2.13 7.57 1.18
N SER A 217 -1.07 7.50 0.37
CA SER A 217 -0.10 6.40 0.39
C SER A 217 -0.70 5.02 0.09
N LEU A 218 -1.75 4.96 -0.75
CA LEU A 218 -2.30 3.70 -1.24
C LEU A 218 -1.18 2.83 -1.79
N ASN A 219 -1.06 1.62 -1.25
CA ASN A 219 -0.04 0.67 -1.65
C ASN A 219 -0.52 -0.18 -2.83
N ILE A 220 0.24 -0.19 -3.91
CA ILE A 220 -0.08 -0.95 -5.14
C ILE A 220 -0.10 -2.46 -4.89
N ILE A 221 0.76 -2.97 -4.02
CA ILE A 221 0.79 -4.40 -3.69
C ILE A 221 -0.51 -4.78 -2.97
N GLU A 222 -0.92 -4.01 -1.96
CA GLU A 222 -2.21 -4.24 -1.29
C GLU A 222 -3.37 -4.14 -2.28
N LEU A 223 -3.38 -3.13 -3.14
CA LEU A 223 -4.41 -2.98 -4.18
C LEU A 223 -4.46 -4.20 -5.10
N SER A 224 -3.31 -4.76 -5.47
CA SER A 224 -3.24 -5.95 -6.34
C SER A 224 -3.76 -7.20 -5.63
N VAL A 225 -3.46 -7.38 -4.34
CA VAL A 225 -3.99 -8.48 -3.54
C VAL A 225 -5.51 -8.35 -3.35
N LEU A 226 -6.01 -7.12 -3.14
CA LEU A 226 -7.43 -6.86 -3.09
C LEU A 226 -8.12 -7.11 -4.45
N LYS A 227 -7.51 -6.70 -5.57
CA LYS A 227 -8.03 -7.03 -6.90
C LYS A 227 -8.07 -8.55 -7.14
N ASN A 228 -7.05 -9.28 -6.73
CA ASN A 228 -7.07 -10.76 -6.78
C ASN A 228 -8.22 -11.34 -5.95
N LYS A 229 -8.42 -10.84 -4.73
CA LYS A 229 -9.48 -11.30 -3.82
C LYS A 229 -10.88 -11.11 -4.40
N TYR A 230 -11.17 -9.94 -4.98
CA TYR A 230 -12.51 -9.58 -5.45
C TYR A 230 -12.78 -9.98 -6.90
N PHE A 231 -11.78 -9.88 -7.77
CA PHE A 231 -11.95 -10.10 -9.21
C PHE A 231 -11.25 -11.35 -9.74
N GLY A 232 -10.33 -11.93 -8.97
CA GLY A 232 -9.51 -13.05 -9.41
C GLY A 232 -8.34 -12.62 -10.31
N GLY A 233 -7.75 -13.58 -11.02
CA GLY A 233 -6.57 -13.40 -11.87
C GLY A 233 -5.32 -14.06 -11.30
N ASN A 234 -4.23 -14.08 -12.07
CA ASN A 234 -2.98 -14.72 -11.69
C ASN A 234 -1.96 -13.68 -11.27
N TYR A 235 -1.58 -13.70 -10.01
CA TYR A 235 -0.70 -12.70 -9.40
C TYR A 235 0.52 -13.37 -8.77
N HIS A 236 1.70 -12.88 -9.12
CA HIS A 236 3.00 -13.38 -8.70
C HIS A 236 3.79 -12.25 -8.04
N TYR A 237 4.22 -12.47 -6.81
CA TYR A 237 4.93 -11.48 -5.99
C TYR A 237 6.35 -11.96 -5.72
N TYR A 238 7.32 -11.10 -5.98
CA TYR A 238 8.74 -11.43 -5.84
C TYR A 238 9.33 -10.62 -4.70
N ASN A 239 9.66 -11.31 -3.63
CA ASN A 239 10.35 -10.75 -2.47
C ASN A 239 10.77 -11.89 -1.54
N GLU A 240 11.94 -11.79 -0.93
CA GLU A 240 12.38 -12.76 0.09
C GLU A 240 11.68 -12.58 1.42
N TYR A 241 11.31 -11.33 1.74
CA TYR A 241 10.67 -10.95 2.99
C TYR A 241 9.40 -10.13 2.71
N PRO A 242 8.34 -10.76 2.17
CA PRO A 242 7.08 -10.06 1.87
C PRO A 242 6.41 -9.56 3.15
N SER A 243 5.72 -8.41 3.06
CA SER A 243 4.99 -7.82 4.18
C SER A 243 3.88 -8.72 4.69
N LEU A 244 3.79 -8.89 6.01
CA LEU A 244 2.72 -9.64 6.67
C LEU A 244 1.38 -8.88 6.67
N ASN A 245 1.38 -7.59 6.31
CA ASN A 245 0.15 -6.80 6.21
C ASN A 245 -0.74 -7.23 5.05
N TYR A 246 -0.16 -7.79 3.98
CA TYR A 246 -0.87 -8.05 2.73
C TYR A 246 -1.10 -9.53 2.46
N PHE A 247 -0.26 -10.41 3.01
CA PHE A 247 -0.27 -11.83 2.68
C PHE A 247 -0.69 -12.68 3.88
N ASN A 248 -1.70 -13.52 3.70
CA ASN A 248 -2.24 -14.39 4.74
C ASN A 248 -1.46 -15.70 4.92
N LYS A 249 -0.62 -16.05 3.94
CA LYS A 249 0.20 -17.28 3.95
C LYS A 249 1.56 -16.94 3.39
N ILE A 250 2.59 -17.24 4.14
CA ILE A 250 3.98 -17.09 3.71
C ILE A 250 4.71 -18.35 4.18
N GLU A 251 5.29 -19.08 3.25
CA GLU A 251 5.80 -20.42 3.55
C GLU A 251 7.29 -20.46 3.91
N ASN A 252 8.12 -19.48 3.51
CA ASN A 252 9.57 -19.63 3.62
C ASN A 252 10.30 -18.33 3.96
N TYR A 253 10.20 -17.88 5.19
CA TYR A 253 11.17 -16.93 5.71
C TYR A 253 12.46 -17.66 6.12
N LYS A 254 13.58 -17.30 5.51
CA LYS A 254 14.90 -17.81 5.89
C LYS A 254 15.63 -16.77 6.72
N THR A 255 16.42 -17.23 7.69
CA THR A 255 17.37 -16.34 8.34
C THR A 255 18.43 -15.94 7.32
N PRO A 256 18.69 -14.63 7.10
CA PRO A 256 19.76 -14.20 6.21
C PRO A 256 21.13 -14.62 6.77
N ASP A 257 22.13 -14.65 5.91
CA ASP A 257 23.51 -14.81 6.39
C ASP A 257 23.90 -13.59 7.25
N LEU A 258 24.37 -13.85 8.46
CA LEU A 258 24.76 -12.82 9.43
C LEU A 258 26.29 -12.64 9.49
N SER A 259 27.06 -13.27 8.60
CA SER A 259 28.54 -13.14 8.55
C SER A 259 28.94 -11.67 8.30
N ASN A 260 28.18 -10.97 7.47
CA ASN A 260 28.42 -9.57 7.11
C ASN A 260 27.57 -8.59 7.95
N VAL A 261 27.35 -8.89 9.24
CA VAL A 261 26.62 -7.99 10.15
C VAL A 261 27.51 -7.66 11.34
N GLU A 262 27.77 -6.38 11.55
CA GLU A 262 28.44 -5.87 12.75
C GLU A 262 27.44 -5.06 13.59
N ILE A 263 27.56 -5.19 14.92
CA ILE A 263 26.68 -4.47 15.87
C ILE A 263 27.58 -3.69 16.83
N TYR A 264 27.29 -2.37 16.89
CA TYR A 264 27.95 -1.47 17.84
C TYR A 264 26.94 -1.06 18.90
N HIS A 265 27.23 -1.37 20.13
CA HIS A 265 26.40 -1.05 21.28
C HIS A 265 27.09 0.00 22.15
N GLY A 266 26.31 1.04 22.56
CA GLY A 266 26.75 2.09 23.46
C GLY A 266 25.63 2.56 24.38
N ASN A 267 25.97 3.34 25.39
CA ASN A 267 25.00 3.93 26.30
C ASN A 267 24.20 5.07 25.60
N SER A 268 24.83 5.72 24.66
CA SER A 268 24.22 6.75 23.80
C SER A 268 24.46 6.44 22.33
N LEU A 269 23.70 7.07 21.45
CA LEU A 269 23.92 7.00 20.01
C LEU A 269 25.30 7.55 19.63
N GLN A 270 25.75 8.59 20.33
CA GLN A 270 27.07 9.18 20.13
C GLN A 270 28.19 8.18 20.40
N ASP A 271 28.12 7.41 21.50
CA ASP A 271 29.08 6.35 21.82
C ASP A 271 29.14 5.30 20.69
N CYS A 272 27.98 4.92 20.15
CA CYS A 272 27.91 3.96 19.03
C CYS A 272 28.58 4.52 17.77
N ILE A 273 28.38 5.82 17.48
CA ILE A 273 29.00 6.48 16.32
C ILE A 273 30.51 6.59 16.50
N GLU A 274 30.98 6.90 17.67
CA GLU A 274 32.44 6.96 17.97
C GLU A 274 33.09 5.59 17.81
N LEU A 275 32.50 4.54 18.35
CA LEU A 275 32.95 3.16 18.17
C LEU A 275 32.98 2.78 16.68
N PHE A 276 31.95 3.17 15.91
CA PHE A 276 31.93 2.96 14.48
C PHE A 276 33.07 3.70 13.78
N LYS A 277 33.25 5.01 14.05
CA LYS A 277 34.27 5.85 13.44
C LYS A 277 35.68 5.37 13.75
N THR A 278 35.96 4.83 14.95
CA THR A 278 37.27 4.26 15.32
C THR A 278 37.60 3.01 14.52
N LYS A 279 36.63 2.18 14.18
CA LYS A 279 36.86 0.95 13.41
C LYS A 279 36.88 1.20 11.90
N HIS A 280 36.09 2.13 11.41
CA HIS A 280 35.92 2.44 9.99
C HIS A 280 36.47 3.84 9.67
N ILE A 281 37.79 3.98 9.82
CA ILE A 281 38.49 5.26 9.66
C ILE A 281 38.54 5.73 8.20
N ASP A 282 38.39 4.84 7.23
CA ASP A 282 38.44 5.17 5.81
C ASP A 282 37.23 6.00 5.36
N LYS A 283 37.45 7.29 5.16
CA LYS A 283 36.44 8.28 4.71
C LYS A 283 36.03 8.10 3.26
N ASN A 284 36.65 7.19 2.50
CA ASN A 284 36.25 6.88 1.11
C ASN A 284 35.13 5.83 1.06
N LEU A 285 34.81 5.19 2.18
CA LEU A 285 33.69 4.25 2.27
C LEU A 285 32.37 4.96 1.93
N LYS A 286 31.56 4.31 1.12
CA LYS A 286 30.22 4.78 0.76
C LYS A 286 29.21 4.24 1.77
N LEU A 287 28.52 5.15 2.47
CA LEU A 287 27.51 4.84 3.47
C LEU A 287 26.09 5.03 2.90
N PHE A 288 25.25 4.07 3.14
CA PHE A 288 23.79 4.22 2.93
C PHE A 288 23.09 4.29 4.29
N PHE A 289 22.24 5.32 4.45
CA PHE A 289 21.44 5.55 5.66
C PHE A 289 19.97 5.47 5.37
N HIS A 290 19.21 5.00 6.37
CA HIS A 290 17.76 4.99 6.35
C HIS A 290 17.12 6.21 7.03
N ASP A 291 17.91 7.07 7.64
CA ASP A 291 17.46 8.30 8.30
C ASP A 291 18.30 9.50 7.84
N GLU A 292 17.67 10.40 7.09
CA GLU A 292 18.36 11.59 6.53
C GLU A 292 18.86 12.56 7.61
N ASN A 293 18.27 12.55 8.82
CA ASN A 293 18.70 13.42 9.92
C ASN A 293 20.09 13.06 10.48
N LEU A 294 20.57 11.87 10.16
CA LEU A 294 21.89 11.40 10.62
C LEU A 294 23.04 11.79 9.66
N ASN A 295 22.74 12.31 8.49
CA ASN A 295 23.76 12.67 7.51
C ASN A 295 24.82 13.63 8.06
N GLU A 296 24.42 14.59 8.91
CA GLU A 296 25.33 15.57 9.51
C GLU A 296 26.38 14.92 10.42
N LEU A 297 26.03 13.82 11.08
CA LEU A 297 26.95 13.08 11.97
C LEU A 297 28.05 12.30 11.22
N PHE A 298 27.86 12.13 9.90
CA PHE A 298 28.75 11.36 9.03
C PHE A 298 29.27 12.18 7.85
N ASN A 299 29.36 13.51 7.98
CA ASN A 299 29.86 14.41 6.95
C ASN A 299 31.26 14.07 6.42
N ASP A 300 32.04 13.34 7.22
CA ASP A 300 33.40 12.87 6.86
C ASP A 300 33.37 11.69 5.86
N TYR A 301 32.21 11.09 5.60
CA TYR A 301 32.05 9.94 4.72
C TYR A 301 31.30 10.29 3.45
N LYS A 302 31.49 9.50 2.39
CA LYS A 302 30.68 9.60 1.18
C LYS A 302 29.31 8.96 1.43
N THR A 303 28.26 9.78 1.47
CA THR A 303 26.90 9.26 1.66
C THR A 303 26.23 8.96 0.33
N VAL A 304 25.45 7.88 0.27
CA VAL A 304 24.67 7.45 -0.88
C VAL A 304 23.20 7.69 -0.59
N LYS A 305 22.49 8.35 -1.51
CA LYS A 305 21.09 8.76 -1.31
C LYS A 305 20.06 7.69 -1.62
N SER A 306 20.47 6.61 -2.26
CA SER A 306 19.55 5.55 -2.68
C SER A 306 20.11 4.18 -2.33
N GLU A 307 19.28 3.33 -1.75
CA GLU A 307 19.61 1.90 -1.50
C GLU A 307 19.91 1.10 -2.79
N ASN A 308 19.61 1.69 -3.96
CA ASN A 308 19.91 1.10 -5.26
C ASN A 308 21.28 1.55 -5.82
N ASP A 309 21.97 2.46 -5.17
CA ASP A 309 23.34 2.82 -5.52
C ASP A 309 24.33 1.82 -4.88
N LEU A 310 25.53 1.70 -5.44
CA LEU A 310 26.56 0.88 -4.81
C LEU A 310 27.06 1.58 -3.54
N TYR A 311 27.05 0.86 -2.42
CA TYR A 311 27.57 1.30 -1.14
C TYR A 311 28.43 0.20 -0.52
N ASP A 312 29.37 0.60 0.32
CA ASP A 312 30.25 -0.34 1.03
C ASP A 312 29.62 -0.76 2.36
N LEU A 313 28.96 0.20 3.04
CA LEU A 313 28.35 0.01 4.35
C LEU A 313 26.87 0.41 4.34
N ASN A 314 26.02 -0.47 4.86
CA ASN A 314 24.60 -0.19 5.12
C ASN A 314 24.41 0.07 6.61
N LEU A 315 24.12 1.32 6.97
CA LEU A 315 24.06 1.75 8.36
C LEU A 315 22.61 1.83 8.85
N LEU A 316 22.30 1.07 9.87
CA LEU A 316 21.01 1.02 10.54
C LEU A 316 21.15 1.52 11.97
N VAL A 317 20.35 2.52 12.36
CA VAL A 317 20.44 3.13 13.68
C VAL A 317 19.23 2.77 14.52
N ASN A 318 19.48 2.31 15.73
CA ASN A 318 18.45 1.91 16.71
C ASN A 318 17.28 1.13 16.09
N PRO A 319 17.53 0.08 15.27
CA PRO A 319 16.43 -0.70 14.74
C PRO A 319 15.68 -1.31 15.93
N THR A 320 14.43 -0.86 16.12
CA THR A 320 13.60 -1.40 17.21
C THR A 320 13.16 -2.80 16.82
N ILE A 321 13.90 -3.79 17.31
CA ILE A 321 13.59 -5.19 17.04
C ILE A 321 12.89 -5.74 18.28
N SER A 322 11.70 -6.19 18.10
CA SER A 322 10.98 -6.97 19.09
C SER A 322 10.32 -8.14 18.39
N PHE A 323 10.59 -9.33 18.85
CA PHE A 323 9.86 -10.53 18.44
C PHE A 323 8.48 -10.62 19.12
N LYS A 324 8.11 -9.61 19.90
CA LYS A 324 6.82 -9.52 20.60
C LYS A 324 6.14 -8.22 20.23
N GLY A 325 4.98 -8.31 19.60
CA GLY A 325 4.10 -7.17 19.32
C GLY A 325 3.94 -6.80 17.84
N LYS A 326 2.73 -6.44 17.49
CA LYS A 326 2.25 -6.29 16.11
C LYS A 326 2.99 -5.24 15.27
N LEU A 327 3.42 -4.14 15.89
CA LEU A 327 4.09 -3.03 15.21
C LEU A 327 5.58 -3.29 14.93
N ASN A 328 6.16 -4.27 15.60
CA ASN A 328 7.60 -4.53 15.52
C ASN A 328 7.95 -5.55 14.43
N SER A 329 6.97 -6.33 13.97
CA SER A 329 7.20 -7.36 12.96
C SER A 329 7.58 -6.81 11.60
N GLU A 330 6.99 -5.69 11.16
CA GLU A 330 7.39 -5.04 9.90
C GLU A 330 8.80 -4.46 9.99
N ARG A 331 9.21 -4.00 11.16
CA ARG A 331 10.58 -3.52 11.39
C ARG A 331 11.60 -4.66 11.37
N LEU A 332 11.24 -5.83 11.90
CA LEU A 332 12.06 -7.03 11.77
C LEU A 332 12.19 -7.45 10.31
N ILE A 333 11.07 -7.50 9.58
CA ILE A 333 11.05 -7.80 8.14
C ILE A 333 11.92 -6.81 7.37
N PHE A 334 11.82 -5.52 7.69
CA PHE A 334 12.68 -4.49 7.11
C PHE A 334 14.16 -4.77 7.38
N LEU A 335 14.52 -5.08 8.61
CA LEU A 335 15.91 -5.41 8.97
C LEU A 335 16.44 -6.62 8.19
N LEU A 336 15.68 -7.74 8.18
CA LEU A 336 16.05 -8.95 7.46
C LEU A 336 16.29 -8.66 5.97
N ARG A 337 15.41 -7.85 5.37
CA ARG A 337 15.52 -7.39 4.00
C ARG A 337 16.80 -6.57 3.76
N GLN A 338 17.13 -5.66 4.69
CA GLN A 338 18.33 -4.83 4.55
C GLN A 338 19.61 -5.65 4.65
N ILE A 339 19.66 -6.61 5.56
CA ILE A 339 20.78 -7.55 5.67
C ILE A 339 20.94 -8.35 4.38
N GLU A 340 19.85 -8.90 3.86
CA GLU A 340 19.89 -9.68 2.62
C GLU A 340 20.31 -8.87 1.40
N LYS A 341 19.83 -7.61 1.29
CA LYS A 341 20.28 -6.69 0.23
C LYS A 341 21.78 -6.41 0.31
N SER A 342 22.29 -6.17 1.51
CA SER A 342 23.73 -5.94 1.73
C SER A 342 24.55 -7.16 1.35
N ASN A 343 24.12 -8.35 1.75
CA ASN A 343 24.80 -9.60 1.40
C ASN A 343 24.91 -9.78 -0.13
N ARG A 344 23.84 -9.47 -0.88
CA ARG A 344 23.88 -9.53 -2.35
C ARG A 344 24.82 -8.53 -3.00
N ASN A 345 24.99 -7.38 -2.38
CA ASN A 345 25.86 -6.32 -2.87
C ASN A 345 27.30 -6.46 -2.36
N ASN A 346 27.60 -7.52 -1.62
CA ASN A 346 28.85 -7.71 -0.88
C ASN A 346 29.18 -6.54 0.04
N SER A 347 28.14 -5.91 0.62
CA SER A 347 28.26 -4.77 1.53
C SER A 347 28.12 -5.23 2.97
N LEU A 348 28.76 -4.54 3.89
CA LEU A 348 28.64 -4.79 5.32
C LEU A 348 27.42 -4.09 5.90
N THR A 349 26.58 -4.80 6.66
CA THR A 349 25.50 -4.20 7.43
C THR A 349 26.01 -3.84 8.83
N ILE A 350 25.89 -2.56 9.18
CA ILE A 350 26.27 -2.05 10.50
C ILE A 350 25.03 -1.62 11.25
N ILE A 351 24.89 -2.10 12.47
CA ILE A 351 23.78 -1.76 13.36
C ILE A 351 24.33 -0.98 14.55
N LEU A 352 23.93 0.28 14.68
CA LEU A 352 24.19 1.10 15.86
C LEU A 352 22.99 1.00 16.81
N THR A 353 23.18 0.58 18.05
CA THR A 353 22.08 0.42 19.01
C THR A 353 22.46 0.79 20.42
N THR A 354 21.57 1.53 21.10
CA THR A 354 21.66 1.84 22.52
C THR A 354 21.00 0.78 23.41
N LYS A 355 20.35 -0.22 22.81
CA LYS A 355 19.71 -1.32 23.53
C LYS A 355 20.63 -2.53 23.57
N ASN A 356 20.82 -3.07 24.75
CA ASN A 356 21.58 -4.32 24.93
C ASN A 356 20.75 -5.48 24.37
N ILE A 357 20.82 -5.67 23.06
CA ILE A 357 20.18 -6.76 22.34
C ILE A 357 21.28 -7.59 21.71
N ASN A 358 21.40 -8.83 22.14
CA ASN A 358 22.17 -9.80 21.36
C ASN A 358 21.36 -10.19 20.11
N LEU A 359 21.28 -9.23 19.19
CA LEU A 359 20.50 -9.37 17.95
C LEU A 359 20.97 -10.57 17.14
N ARG A 360 22.29 -10.76 17.05
CA ARG A 360 22.88 -11.86 16.29
C ARG A 360 22.46 -13.21 16.85
N GLU A 361 22.50 -13.35 18.15
CA GLU A 361 22.07 -14.57 18.85
C GLU A 361 20.56 -14.75 18.75
N SER A 362 19.79 -13.68 18.93
CA SER A 362 18.34 -13.68 18.78
C SER A 362 17.90 -14.08 17.36
N LEU A 363 18.57 -13.59 16.32
CA LEU A 363 18.27 -13.98 14.94
C LEU A 363 18.71 -15.41 14.62
N LYS A 364 19.85 -15.88 15.17
CA LYS A 364 20.30 -17.27 15.00
C LYS A 364 19.39 -18.27 15.70
N ASN A 365 18.94 -17.93 16.90
CA ASN A 365 18.12 -18.80 17.74
C ASN A 365 16.61 -18.71 17.41
N SER A 366 16.18 -17.67 16.70
CA SER A 366 14.77 -17.52 16.31
C SER A 366 14.46 -18.42 15.12
N ASN A 367 13.46 -19.28 15.28
CA ASN A 367 12.83 -19.92 14.13
C ASN A 367 11.89 -18.91 13.47
N ILE A 368 12.45 -18.11 12.52
CA ILE A 368 11.73 -17.01 11.84
C ILE A 368 10.48 -17.55 11.15
N THR A 369 10.52 -18.74 10.58
CA THR A 369 9.35 -19.37 9.95
C THR A 369 8.24 -19.65 10.96
N LYS A 370 8.58 -20.19 12.14
CA LYS A 370 7.61 -20.45 13.22
C LYS A 370 7.02 -19.14 13.73
N TRP A 371 7.88 -18.16 14.01
CA TRP A 371 7.44 -16.83 14.43
C TRP A 371 6.51 -16.16 13.39
N THR A 372 6.84 -16.23 12.11
CA THR A 372 6.00 -15.67 11.03
C THR A 372 4.61 -16.32 11.01
N LYS A 373 4.53 -17.62 11.20
CA LYS A 373 3.23 -18.32 11.28
C LYS A 373 2.40 -17.89 12.50
N GLU A 374 3.02 -17.78 13.65
CA GLU A 374 2.36 -17.30 14.89
C GLU A 374 1.89 -15.85 14.74
N GLU A 375 2.71 -14.97 14.14
CA GLU A 375 2.36 -13.59 13.88
C GLU A 375 1.20 -13.48 12.89
N LEU A 376 1.17 -14.27 11.80
CA LEU A 376 0.06 -14.30 10.86
C LEU A 376 -1.25 -14.75 11.53
N VAL A 377 -1.21 -15.75 12.41
CA VAL A 377 -2.38 -16.16 13.19
C VAL A 377 -2.87 -15.01 14.07
N SER A 378 -1.96 -14.33 14.76
CA SER A 378 -2.28 -13.16 15.58
C SER A 378 -2.89 -12.02 14.75
N ARG A 379 -2.32 -11.69 13.59
CA ARG A 379 -2.82 -10.66 12.71
C ARG A 379 -4.16 -10.98 12.09
N ASN A 380 -4.42 -12.23 11.79
CA ASN A 380 -5.74 -12.66 11.31
C ASN A 380 -6.84 -12.43 12.35
N LYS A 381 -6.49 -12.48 13.64
CA LYS A 381 -7.42 -12.24 14.75
C LYS A 381 -7.51 -10.77 15.17
N TRP A 382 -6.39 -10.06 15.22
CA TRP A 382 -6.27 -8.74 15.86
C TRP A 382 -5.81 -7.62 14.92
N GLY A 383 -5.42 -7.94 13.68
CA GLY A 383 -4.81 -7.00 12.71
C GLY A 383 -3.38 -6.57 13.10
N PRO A 384 -2.77 -5.67 12.33
CA PRO A 384 -3.26 -5.25 11.01
C PRO A 384 -3.12 -6.35 9.95
N ASN A 385 -4.09 -6.43 9.05
CA ASN A 385 -4.08 -7.29 7.86
C ASN A 385 -4.99 -6.67 6.79
N LEU A 386 -5.23 -7.38 5.67
CA LEU A 386 -6.09 -6.88 4.59
C LEU A 386 -7.50 -6.50 5.04
N ASN A 387 -8.05 -7.21 6.03
CA ASN A 387 -9.42 -6.99 6.49
C ASN A 387 -9.49 -6.13 7.75
N HIS A 388 -8.38 -5.99 8.48
CA HIS A 388 -8.35 -5.32 9.77
C HIS A 388 -7.34 -4.17 9.72
N LYS A 389 -7.85 -2.96 9.66
CA LYS A 389 -7.06 -1.74 9.53
C LYS A 389 -6.98 -1.00 10.86
N VAL A 390 -5.78 -0.57 11.17
CA VAL A 390 -5.48 0.20 12.36
C VAL A 390 -4.82 1.51 11.93
N PHE A 391 -5.38 2.63 12.38
CA PHE A 391 -4.83 3.96 12.11
C PHE A 391 -4.49 4.63 13.43
N LYS A 392 -3.38 5.35 13.47
CA LYS A 392 -3.09 6.27 14.58
C LYS A 392 -3.20 7.70 14.12
N PHE A 393 -3.72 8.54 14.97
CA PHE A 393 -3.76 9.97 14.75
C PHE A 393 -3.58 10.71 16.08
N SER A 394 -3.08 11.94 16.00
CA SER A 394 -2.92 12.81 17.15
C SER A 394 -3.76 14.09 17.00
N SER A 395 -4.24 14.62 18.11
CA SER A 395 -4.97 15.88 18.18
C SER A 395 -4.45 16.68 19.36
N ASP A 396 -4.44 18.02 19.24
CA ASP A 396 -4.05 18.92 20.33
C ASP A 396 -5.13 19.04 21.40
N SER A 397 -6.35 18.63 21.09
CA SER A 397 -7.49 18.66 21.99
C SER A 397 -8.12 17.28 22.12
N ILE A 398 -8.80 17.07 23.25
CA ILE A 398 -9.58 15.85 23.45
C ILE A 398 -10.75 15.84 22.48
N ILE A 399 -10.83 14.77 21.69
CA ILE A 399 -11.94 14.52 20.78
C ILE A 399 -13.13 14.02 21.59
N LYS A 400 -14.18 14.84 21.66
CA LYS A 400 -15.44 14.54 22.37
C LYS A 400 -16.42 13.72 21.50
N TYR A 401 -15.90 12.89 20.59
CA TYR A 401 -16.70 12.05 19.72
C TYR A 401 -16.45 10.58 20.05
N GLU A 402 -17.42 9.97 20.71
CA GLU A 402 -17.38 8.53 21.01
C GLU A 402 -17.85 7.71 19.81
N ASN A 403 -17.08 6.73 19.45
CA ASN A 403 -17.42 5.78 18.39
C ASN A 403 -16.74 4.44 18.68
N LYS A 404 -17.42 3.33 18.39
CA LYS A 404 -16.93 1.96 18.63
C LYS A 404 -15.60 1.63 17.93
N TYR A 405 -15.23 2.38 16.90
CA TYR A 405 -13.98 2.20 16.16
C TYR A 405 -12.82 3.02 16.71
N ILE A 406 -13.07 3.95 17.62
CA ILE A 406 -12.06 4.87 18.16
C ILE A 406 -11.70 4.47 19.58
N LEU A 407 -10.41 4.22 19.80
CA LEU A 407 -9.81 3.93 21.09
C LEU A 407 -8.93 5.11 21.52
N GLY A 408 -8.99 5.48 22.78
CA GLY A 408 -8.25 6.61 23.37
C GLY A 408 -9.17 7.53 24.14
N PRO A 409 -8.72 8.71 24.61
CA PRO A 409 -7.40 9.31 24.37
C PRO A 409 -6.28 8.73 25.22
N LYS A 410 -5.07 8.68 24.66
CA LYS A 410 -3.82 8.50 25.40
C LYS A 410 -3.05 9.81 25.34
N LYS A 411 -2.80 10.43 26.51
CA LYS A 411 -2.00 11.66 26.56
C LYS A 411 -0.53 11.33 26.28
N VAL A 412 0.05 12.02 25.30
CA VAL A 412 1.47 11.93 24.93
C VAL A 412 2.00 13.34 24.76
N ASP A 413 2.86 13.76 25.67
CA ASP A 413 3.38 15.12 25.75
C ASP A 413 2.25 16.18 25.75
N ASN A 414 2.22 17.06 24.73
CA ASN A 414 1.22 18.12 24.58
C ASN A 414 0.07 17.74 23.62
N SER A 415 -0.07 16.45 23.31
CA SER A 415 -1.11 15.95 22.39
C SER A 415 -1.84 14.74 22.95
N TYR A 416 -2.94 14.38 22.31
CA TYR A 416 -3.72 13.18 22.58
C TYR A 416 -3.64 12.23 21.41
N GLU A 417 -3.21 11.01 21.64
CA GLU A 417 -3.19 9.94 20.63
C GLU A 417 -4.46 9.10 20.69
N TYR A 418 -4.93 8.75 19.51
CA TYR A 418 -6.09 7.89 19.29
C TYR A 418 -5.73 6.79 18.30
N GLU A 419 -6.41 5.67 18.43
CA GLU A 419 -6.33 4.57 17.51
C GLU A 419 -7.71 4.30 16.90
N ILE A 420 -7.80 4.23 15.57
CA ILE A 420 -8.99 3.77 14.86
C ILE A 420 -8.75 2.33 14.47
N ASN A 421 -9.66 1.45 14.88
CA ASN A 421 -9.56 0.01 14.65
C ASN A 421 -10.80 -0.45 13.88
N ILE A 422 -10.62 -0.88 12.62
CA ILE A 422 -11.70 -1.25 11.72
C ILE A 422 -11.50 -2.67 11.22
N ASN A 423 -12.46 -3.54 11.51
CA ASN A 423 -12.53 -4.87 10.91
C ASN A 423 -13.50 -4.86 9.73
N LEU A 424 -12.95 -5.04 8.52
CA LEU A 424 -13.70 -5.01 7.27
C LEU A 424 -14.32 -6.38 7.00
N SER A 425 -15.56 -6.55 7.42
CA SER A 425 -16.41 -7.70 7.09
C SER A 425 -17.39 -7.37 5.95
N LYS A 426 -18.16 -8.37 5.49
CA LYS A 426 -19.24 -8.15 4.51
C LYS A 426 -20.32 -7.21 5.05
N ASP A 427 -20.52 -7.20 6.36
CA ASP A 427 -21.55 -6.42 7.06
C ASP A 427 -21.04 -5.05 7.54
N THR A 428 -19.83 -4.66 7.13
CA THR A 428 -19.25 -3.36 7.53
C THR A 428 -20.09 -2.21 6.96
N ASN A 429 -20.62 -1.38 7.85
CA ASN A 429 -21.39 -0.21 7.47
C ASN A 429 -20.45 0.91 6.99
N TYR A 430 -20.26 1.01 5.66
CA TYR A 430 -19.42 2.03 5.04
C TYR A 430 -19.84 3.46 5.43
N ASN A 431 -21.16 3.73 5.50
CA ASN A 431 -21.66 5.06 5.82
C ASN A 431 -21.34 5.47 7.27
N GLU A 432 -21.36 4.52 8.20
CA GLU A 432 -20.95 4.76 9.60
C GLU A 432 -19.48 5.17 9.66
N ILE A 433 -18.60 4.46 8.93
CA ILE A 433 -17.17 4.74 8.91
C ILE A 433 -16.88 6.08 8.22
N THR A 434 -17.52 6.37 7.09
CA THR A 434 -17.32 7.65 6.40
C THR A 434 -17.85 8.84 7.20
N ASN A 435 -18.95 8.66 7.92
CA ASN A 435 -19.46 9.67 8.86
C ASN A 435 -18.47 9.89 10.02
N MET A 436 -17.90 8.83 10.58
CA MET A 436 -16.83 8.93 11.56
C MET A 436 -15.64 9.71 11.00
N TYR A 437 -15.18 9.37 9.81
CA TYR A 437 -14.08 10.08 9.15
C TYR A 437 -14.39 11.56 8.93
N SER A 438 -15.59 11.89 8.47
CA SER A 438 -16.03 13.27 8.28
C SER A 438 -16.03 14.07 9.58
N LYS A 439 -16.47 13.46 10.69
CA LYS A 439 -16.44 14.09 12.02
C LYS A 439 -15.02 14.27 12.55
N LEU A 440 -14.15 13.28 12.35
CA LEU A 440 -12.74 13.39 12.76
C LEU A 440 -12.00 14.52 12.04
N LEU A 441 -12.33 14.79 10.79
CA LEU A 441 -11.74 15.93 10.05
C LEU A 441 -12.04 17.28 10.69
N GLN A 442 -13.12 17.43 11.47
CA GLN A 442 -13.44 18.67 12.18
C GLN A 442 -12.46 18.98 13.30
N TYR A 443 -11.75 17.97 13.81
CA TYR A 443 -10.74 18.13 14.87
C TYR A 443 -9.32 18.33 14.29
N GLU A 444 -9.19 18.53 12.98
CA GLU A 444 -7.92 18.77 12.27
C GLU A 444 -6.78 17.84 12.74
N PRO A 445 -6.94 16.52 12.63
CA PRO A 445 -5.94 15.60 13.10
C PRO A 445 -4.59 15.88 12.41
N ARG A 446 -3.53 16.09 13.18
CA ARG A 446 -2.22 16.50 12.66
C ARG A 446 -1.62 15.46 11.73
N LYS A 447 -1.89 14.17 11.94
CA LYS A 447 -1.40 13.09 11.09
C LYS A 447 -2.23 11.83 11.28
N VAL A 448 -2.78 11.32 10.19
CA VAL A 448 -3.36 9.97 10.15
C VAL A 448 -2.32 9.03 9.56
N ILE A 449 -1.87 8.06 10.35
CA ILE A 449 -0.88 7.07 9.91
C ILE A 449 -1.57 5.71 9.92
N SER A 450 -1.63 5.05 8.76
CA SER A 450 -1.94 3.62 8.70
C SER A 450 -0.77 2.83 9.32
N ILE A 451 -1.08 1.94 10.25
CA ILE A 451 -0.11 1.09 10.92
C ILE A 451 -0.06 -0.25 10.21
#